data_111a0aecc89acd13b37fda81511ef732
#
_entry.id   111a0aecc89acd13b37fda81511ef732
#
_cell.length_a   1.000
_cell.length_b   1.000
_cell.length_c   1.000
_cell.angle_alpha   90.00
_cell.angle_beta   90.00
_cell.angle_gamma   90.00
#
_symmetry.space_group_name_H-M   'P 1'
#
loop_
_entity.id
_entity.type
_entity.pdbx_description
1 polymer ?
#
loop_
_entity_poly.entity_id
_entity_poly.type
_entity_poly.pdbx_seq_one_letter_code
_entity_poly.pdbx_strand_id
1 'polypeptide(L)'
;GNRLARRFETEVNQFAGISMRDRPMSEFDALVCDLWHGCGMGHLTLDWSYGASGFLAVKLDHSPMEDIGPKGHTADDLFTGVLEGFFGYFSEPGLLCVQTGDRRLGDKEGTTFILAFAEVIKKVESLRAEKISHGVIVARLGSD
;
A
#
# COMPACT_ATOMS: atom_id res chain seq x y z
N GLY A 1 -6.88 6.33 -7.42
CA GLY A 1 -5.50 6.54 -6.95
C GLY A 1 -4.78 7.67 -7.67
N ASN A 2 -4.62 7.61 -8.97
CA ASN A 2 -3.81 8.57 -9.74
C ASN A 2 -4.29 10.04 -9.63
N ARG A 3 -5.62 10.30 -9.70
CA ARG A 3 -6.16 11.67 -9.53
C ARG A 3 -5.91 12.22 -8.12
N LEU A 4 -5.99 11.37 -7.11
CA LEU A 4 -5.69 11.73 -5.73
C LEU A 4 -4.21 12.11 -5.59
N ALA A 5 -3.32 11.29 -6.13
CA ALA A 5 -1.87 11.54 -6.10
C ALA A 5 -1.48 12.85 -6.78
N ARG A 6 -2.04 13.13 -7.97
CA ARG A 6 -1.79 14.37 -8.70
C ARG A 6 -2.26 15.60 -7.92
N ARG A 7 -3.46 15.55 -7.35
CA ARG A 7 -3.98 16.65 -6.54
C ARG A 7 -3.11 16.89 -5.31
N PHE A 8 -2.75 15.82 -4.62
CA PHE A 8 -1.88 15.86 -3.46
C PHE A 8 -0.51 16.47 -3.78
N GLU A 9 0.15 16.01 -4.85
CA GLU A 9 1.44 16.60 -5.29
C GLU A 9 1.29 18.10 -5.57
N THR A 10 0.21 18.50 -6.26
CA THR A 10 -0.04 19.92 -6.58
C THR A 10 -0.20 20.75 -5.30
N GLU A 11 -1.00 20.29 -4.35
CA GLU A 11 -1.23 21.00 -3.09
C GLU A 11 0.05 21.09 -2.26
N VAL A 12 0.80 20.01 -2.10
CA VAL A 12 2.06 19.99 -1.35
C VAL A 12 3.09 20.93 -1.99
N ASN A 13 3.24 20.91 -3.31
CA ASN A 13 4.19 21.76 -4.01
C ASN A 13 3.84 23.25 -3.88
N GLN A 14 2.54 23.59 -3.89
CA GLN A 14 2.09 24.98 -3.71
C GLN A 14 2.36 25.51 -2.30
N PHE A 15 2.12 24.70 -1.26
CA PHE A 15 2.29 25.15 0.12
C PHE A 15 3.73 25.11 0.61
N ALA A 16 4.54 24.20 0.10
CA ALA A 16 5.86 23.94 0.66
C ALA A 16 7.02 24.50 -0.17
N GLY A 17 6.77 24.96 -1.40
CA GLY A 17 7.79 25.54 -2.28
C GLY A 17 8.91 24.59 -2.75
N ILE A 18 8.79 23.30 -2.42
CA ILE A 18 9.73 22.23 -2.79
C ILE A 18 8.93 21.12 -3.47
N SER A 19 9.43 20.60 -4.58
CA SER A 19 8.79 19.45 -5.26
C SER A 19 8.69 18.26 -4.33
N MET A 20 7.52 17.63 -4.31
CA MET A 20 7.30 16.42 -3.53
C MET A 20 8.27 15.29 -3.94
N ARG A 21 8.67 15.24 -5.20
CA ARG A 21 9.60 14.22 -5.74
C ARG A 21 11.04 14.40 -5.28
N ASP A 22 11.39 15.61 -4.83
CA ASP A 22 12.74 15.95 -4.36
C ASP A 22 12.86 15.86 -2.82
N ARG A 23 11.79 15.44 -2.13
CA ARG A 23 11.80 15.29 -0.66
C ARG A 23 12.46 14.00 -0.21
N PRO A 24 13.05 14.03 1.00
CA PRO A 24 13.48 12.79 1.66
C PRO A 24 12.30 11.80 1.80
N MET A 25 12.59 10.50 1.70
CA MET A 25 11.56 9.46 1.80
C MET A 25 10.77 9.53 3.10
N SER A 26 11.40 9.91 4.22
CA SER A 26 10.74 10.08 5.51
C SER A 26 9.68 11.19 5.52
N GLU A 27 9.90 12.30 4.78
CA GLU A 27 8.90 13.35 4.63
C GLU A 27 7.77 12.92 3.69
N PHE A 28 8.10 12.23 2.62
CA PHE A 28 7.10 11.64 1.71
C PHE A 28 6.19 10.69 2.47
N ASP A 29 6.75 9.78 3.26
CA ASP A 29 6.03 8.82 4.10
C ASP A 29 5.04 9.53 5.04
N ALA A 30 5.52 10.49 5.82
CA ALA A 30 4.69 11.25 6.75
C ALA A 30 3.53 11.96 6.05
N LEU A 31 3.80 12.64 4.93
CA LEU A 31 2.78 13.37 4.16
C LEU A 31 1.72 12.43 3.57
N VAL A 32 2.12 11.26 3.09
CA VAL A 32 1.18 10.26 2.55
C VAL A 32 0.31 9.67 3.65
N CYS A 33 0.90 9.32 4.79
CA CYS A 33 0.15 8.80 5.95
C CYS A 33 -0.85 9.85 6.48
N ASP A 34 -0.46 11.11 6.58
CA ASP A 34 -1.32 12.21 7.01
C ASP A 34 -2.47 12.45 6.02
N LEU A 35 -2.19 12.43 4.71
CA LEU A 35 -3.22 12.51 3.68
C LEU A 35 -4.25 11.39 3.83
N TRP A 36 -3.77 10.16 4.00
CA TRP A 36 -4.63 8.98 4.09
C TRP A 36 -5.57 9.09 5.28
N HIS A 37 -5.01 9.44 6.44
CA HIS A 37 -5.77 9.67 7.65
C HIS A 37 -6.77 10.85 7.49
N GLY A 38 -6.31 11.96 6.96
CA GLY A 38 -7.13 13.17 6.73
C GLY A 38 -8.29 12.96 5.76
N CYS A 39 -8.15 12.03 4.80
CA CYS A 39 -9.22 11.61 3.89
C CYS A 39 -10.19 10.58 4.51
N GLY A 40 -10.00 10.18 5.76
CA GLY A 40 -10.84 9.18 6.43
C GLY A 40 -10.66 7.75 5.87
N MET A 41 -9.52 7.47 5.24
CA MET A 41 -9.22 6.16 4.64
C MET A 41 -8.54 5.20 5.62
N GLY A 42 -8.47 5.54 6.91
CA GLY A 42 -7.81 4.77 7.95
C GLY A 42 -6.37 5.23 8.22
N HIS A 43 -5.61 4.40 8.92
CA HIS A 43 -4.21 4.64 9.24
C HIS A 43 -3.31 3.76 8.36
N LEU A 44 -2.53 4.41 7.50
CA LEU A 44 -1.59 3.76 6.62
C LEU A 44 -0.22 3.65 7.30
N THR A 45 0.41 2.50 7.22
CA THR A 45 1.80 2.27 7.60
C THR A 45 2.55 1.72 6.40
N LEU A 46 3.67 2.35 6.05
CA LEU A 46 4.50 2.00 4.91
C LEU A 46 5.85 1.45 5.39
N ASP A 47 6.21 0.25 4.99
CA ASP A 47 7.51 -0.35 5.31
C ASP A 47 8.41 -0.36 4.08
N TRP A 48 9.29 0.63 4.01
CA TRP A 48 10.24 0.83 2.93
C TRP A 48 11.51 -0.01 3.05
N SER A 49 11.68 -0.76 4.15
CA SER A 49 12.89 -1.56 4.41
C SER A 49 13.14 -2.61 3.34
N TYR A 50 12.11 -3.00 2.61
CA TYR A 50 12.14 -3.98 1.53
C TYR A 50 12.36 -3.39 0.13
N GLY A 51 12.69 -2.10 0.04
CA GLY A 51 12.95 -1.44 -1.24
C GLY A 51 14.06 -2.10 -2.06
N ALA A 52 15.11 -2.59 -1.41
CA ALA A 52 16.19 -3.33 -2.06
C ALA A 52 15.71 -4.69 -2.64
N SER A 53 14.68 -5.30 -2.05
CA SER A 53 14.05 -6.52 -2.55
C SER A 53 12.94 -6.24 -3.58
N GLY A 54 12.74 -4.97 -3.96
CA GLY A 54 11.84 -4.55 -5.03
C GLY A 54 10.36 -4.48 -4.64
N PHE A 55 10.02 -4.34 -3.35
CA PHE A 55 8.65 -4.20 -2.92
C PHE A 55 8.48 -3.24 -1.73
N LEU A 56 7.25 -2.72 -1.59
CA LEU A 56 6.78 -1.96 -0.44
C LEU A 56 5.70 -2.77 0.27
N ALA A 57 5.88 -3.02 1.57
CA ALA A 57 4.86 -3.62 2.41
C ALA A 57 3.99 -2.50 3.02
N VAL A 58 2.68 -2.69 2.98
CA VAL A 58 1.70 -1.70 3.43
C VAL A 58 0.72 -2.35 4.40
N LYS A 59 0.46 -1.65 5.51
CA LYS A 59 -0.58 -2.02 6.47
C LYS A 59 -1.61 -0.90 6.55
N LEU A 60 -2.88 -1.28 6.59
CA LEU A 60 -4.01 -0.38 6.76
C LEU A 60 -4.81 -0.78 8.01
N ASP A 61 -4.80 0.10 9.00
CA ASP A 61 -5.60 -0.06 10.21
C ASP A 61 -6.80 0.92 10.18
N HIS A 62 -7.92 0.49 10.78
CA HIS A 62 -9.15 1.30 10.86
C HIS A 62 -9.68 1.76 9.49
N SER A 63 -9.62 0.87 8.51
CA SER A 63 -10.21 1.10 7.20
C SER A 63 -11.73 1.30 7.34
N PRO A 64 -12.33 2.29 6.67
CA PRO A 64 -13.79 2.42 6.63
C PRO A 64 -14.48 1.22 5.99
N MET A 65 -13.74 0.38 5.25
CA MET A 65 -14.26 -0.84 4.64
C MET A 65 -14.30 -2.02 5.61
N GLU A 66 -13.69 -1.92 6.80
CA GLU A 66 -13.76 -3.00 7.82
C GLU A 66 -15.19 -3.24 8.29
N ASP A 67 -16.03 -2.20 8.27
CA ASP A 67 -17.43 -2.26 8.71
C ASP A 67 -18.43 -2.38 7.53
N ILE A 68 -17.98 -2.30 6.29
CA ILE A 68 -18.85 -2.29 5.10
C ILE A 68 -18.70 -3.60 4.32
N GLY A 69 -19.82 -4.21 4.01
CA GLY A 69 -19.88 -5.40 3.17
C GLY A 69 -20.15 -6.71 3.91
N PRO A 70 -20.48 -7.77 3.18
CA PRO A 70 -20.75 -9.08 3.77
C PRO A 70 -19.47 -9.67 4.38
N LYS A 71 -19.60 -10.23 5.60
CA LYS A 71 -18.50 -10.94 6.26
C LYS A 71 -18.03 -12.10 5.37
N GLY A 72 -16.71 -12.23 5.21
CA GLY A 72 -16.09 -13.32 4.46
C GLY A 72 -15.76 -13.00 2.99
N HIS A 73 -16.00 -11.77 2.53
CA HIS A 73 -15.53 -11.30 1.23
C HIS A 73 -14.48 -10.21 1.41
N THR A 74 -13.44 -10.24 0.60
CA THR A 74 -12.44 -9.16 0.54
C THR A 74 -13.12 -7.90 0.03
N ALA A 75 -13.08 -6.81 0.80
CA ALA A 75 -13.62 -5.51 0.36
C ALA A 75 -12.57 -4.65 -0.34
N ASP A 76 -11.40 -5.22 -0.58
CA ASP A 76 -10.20 -4.43 -0.76
C ASP A 76 -9.70 -4.28 -2.19
N ASP A 77 -10.47 -4.75 -3.18
CA ASP A 77 -10.22 -4.39 -4.59
C ASP A 77 -10.20 -2.86 -4.77
N LEU A 78 -11.03 -2.14 -3.98
CA LEU A 78 -11.03 -0.69 -4.00
C LEU A 78 -9.69 -0.12 -3.49
N PHE A 79 -9.23 -0.54 -2.30
CA PHE A 79 -7.98 -0.04 -1.74
C PHE A 79 -6.76 -0.52 -2.53
N THR A 80 -6.78 -1.74 -3.03
CA THR A 80 -5.76 -2.24 -3.96
C THR A 80 -5.62 -1.29 -5.16
N GLY A 81 -6.72 -0.94 -5.82
CA GLY A 81 -6.71 0.00 -6.95
C GLY A 81 -6.35 1.44 -6.56
N VAL A 82 -6.71 1.89 -5.36
CA VAL A 82 -6.32 3.23 -4.87
C VAL A 82 -4.83 3.29 -4.58
N LEU A 83 -4.27 2.30 -3.88
CA LEU A 83 -2.84 2.20 -3.56
C LEU A 83 -2.00 2.07 -4.84
N GLU A 84 -2.38 1.15 -5.73
CA GLU A 84 -1.71 0.95 -7.01
C GLU A 84 -1.66 2.25 -7.83
N GLY A 85 -2.81 2.91 -8.00
CA GLY A 85 -2.86 4.14 -8.76
C GLY A 85 -2.22 5.35 -8.06
N PHE A 86 -2.19 5.39 -6.72
CA PHE A 86 -1.52 6.45 -5.96
C PHE A 86 -0.01 6.31 -6.06
N PHE A 87 0.54 5.18 -5.67
CA PHE A 87 1.99 4.95 -5.68
C PHE A 87 2.53 4.81 -7.11
N GLY A 88 1.74 4.25 -8.04
CA GLY A 88 2.09 4.18 -9.46
C GLY A 88 2.25 5.53 -10.12
N TYR A 89 1.64 6.61 -9.57
CA TYR A 89 1.86 7.98 -10.04
C TYR A 89 3.28 8.49 -9.72
N PHE A 90 3.85 8.05 -8.58
CA PHE A 90 5.18 8.48 -8.11
C PHE A 90 6.29 7.50 -8.52
N SER A 91 5.95 6.33 -9.03
CA SER A 91 6.90 5.29 -9.45
C SER A 91 7.04 5.20 -10.98
N GLU A 92 7.87 4.27 -11.42
CA GLU A 92 7.88 3.85 -12.82
C GLU A 92 6.57 3.13 -13.18
N PRO A 93 6.15 3.16 -14.48
CA PRO A 93 4.95 2.47 -14.93
C PRO A 93 5.01 0.96 -14.67
N GLY A 94 3.88 0.38 -14.25
CA GLY A 94 3.75 -1.06 -14.05
C GLY A 94 3.85 -1.52 -12.60
N LEU A 95 3.83 -0.57 -11.63
CA LEU A 95 3.64 -0.92 -10.22
C LEU A 95 2.24 -1.51 -10.03
N LEU A 96 2.18 -2.65 -9.37
CA LEU A 96 0.96 -3.38 -9.05
C LEU A 96 0.78 -3.50 -7.53
N CYS A 97 -0.46 -3.65 -7.08
CA CYS A 97 -0.79 -3.84 -5.68
C CYS A 97 -1.56 -5.15 -5.49
N VAL A 98 -1.22 -5.90 -4.46
CA VAL A 98 -1.93 -7.13 -4.08
C VAL A 98 -2.19 -7.13 -2.58
N GLN A 99 -3.42 -7.39 -2.17
CA GLN A 99 -3.77 -7.62 -0.78
C GLN A 99 -3.23 -8.97 -0.32
N THR A 100 -2.57 -9.00 0.83
CA THR A 100 -1.91 -10.17 1.39
C THR A 100 -2.48 -10.60 2.74
N GLY A 101 -3.28 -9.76 3.39
CA GLY A 101 -4.01 -10.07 4.61
C GLY A 101 -5.29 -9.25 4.72
N ASP A 102 -6.30 -9.79 5.41
CA ASP A 102 -7.57 -9.12 5.65
C ASP A 102 -8.01 -9.34 7.12
N ARG A 103 -8.08 -8.23 7.86
CA ARG A 103 -8.54 -8.25 9.26
C ARG A 103 -9.91 -8.92 9.42
N ARG A 104 -10.81 -8.74 8.46
CA ARG A 104 -12.16 -9.31 8.49
C ARG A 104 -12.17 -10.83 8.31
N LEU A 105 -11.14 -11.38 7.69
CA LEU A 105 -10.92 -12.83 7.55
C LEU A 105 -10.17 -13.42 8.75
N GLY A 106 -9.82 -12.59 9.73
CA GLY A 106 -9.14 -13.02 10.95
C GLY A 106 -7.62 -13.00 10.88
N ASP A 107 -7.04 -12.32 9.89
CA ASP A 107 -5.59 -12.17 9.80
C ASP A 107 -5.07 -11.34 10.97
N LYS A 108 -4.14 -11.93 11.74
CA LYS A 108 -3.58 -11.31 12.95
C LYS A 108 -2.80 -10.03 12.67
N GLU A 109 -2.24 -9.93 11.49
CA GLU A 109 -1.47 -8.76 11.03
C GLU A 109 -2.37 -7.63 10.52
N GLY A 110 -3.68 -7.90 10.38
CA GLY A 110 -4.67 -6.95 9.92
C GLY A 110 -4.80 -6.91 8.40
N THR A 111 -5.23 -5.77 7.87
CA THR A 111 -5.36 -5.56 6.43
C THR A 111 -4.03 -5.11 5.86
N THR A 112 -3.42 -5.93 5.01
CA THR A 112 -2.07 -5.73 4.49
C THR A 112 -2.00 -5.90 2.98
N PHE A 113 -1.06 -5.15 2.37
CA PHE A 113 -0.84 -5.16 0.93
C PHE A 113 0.66 -5.24 0.61
N ILE A 114 0.98 -5.66 -0.60
CA ILE A 114 2.32 -5.55 -1.18
C ILE A 114 2.19 -4.80 -2.51
N LEU A 115 3.00 -3.75 -2.66
CA LEU A 115 3.19 -3.05 -3.92
C LEU A 115 4.56 -3.44 -4.50
N ALA A 116 4.55 -3.91 -5.75
CA ALA A 116 5.76 -4.34 -6.45
C ALA A 116 5.53 -4.39 -7.96
N PHE A 117 6.59 -4.61 -8.72
CA PHE A 117 6.48 -4.90 -10.15
C PHE A 117 6.08 -6.35 -10.41
N ALA A 118 5.64 -6.65 -11.63
CA ALA A 118 5.00 -7.91 -12.01
C ALA A 118 5.78 -9.18 -11.61
N GLU A 119 7.11 -9.15 -11.63
CA GLU A 119 7.96 -10.29 -11.26
C GLU A 119 7.79 -10.69 -9.79
N VAL A 120 7.80 -9.70 -8.89
CA VAL A 120 7.60 -9.92 -7.46
C VAL A 120 6.14 -10.28 -7.17
N ILE A 121 5.19 -9.61 -7.84
CA ILE A 121 3.75 -9.91 -7.67
C ILE A 121 3.42 -11.36 -8.02
N LYS A 122 4.00 -11.94 -9.07
CA LYS A 122 3.83 -13.36 -9.39
C LYS A 122 4.27 -14.27 -8.24
N LYS A 123 5.40 -13.96 -7.58
CA LYS A 123 5.85 -14.69 -6.39
C LYS A 123 4.85 -14.53 -5.23
N VAL A 124 4.35 -13.29 -4.99
CA VAL A 124 3.35 -13.01 -3.95
C VAL A 124 2.08 -13.83 -4.18
N GLU A 125 1.56 -13.84 -5.41
CA GLU A 125 0.34 -14.59 -5.74
C GLU A 125 0.52 -16.10 -5.54
N SER A 126 1.67 -16.65 -5.91
CA SER A 126 2.01 -18.05 -5.65
C SER A 126 1.99 -18.36 -4.15
N LEU A 127 2.63 -17.50 -3.33
CA LEU A 127 2.67 -17.66 -1.88
C LEU A 127 1.29 -17.49 -1.23
N ARG A 128 0.45 -16.57 -1.74
CA ARG A 128 -0.95 -16.42 -1.29
C ARG A 128 -1.79 -17.67 -1.56
N ALA A 129 -1.58 -18.33 -2.69
CA ALA A 129 -2.28 -19.57 -3.02
C ALA A 129 -1.98 -20.69 -2.00
N GLU A 130 -0.82 -20.64 -1.34
CA GLU A 130 -0.45 -21.55 -0.24
C GLU A 130 -1.11 -21.16 1.10
N LYS A 131 -1.89 -20.08 1.16
CA LYS A 131 -2.58 -19.55 2.37
C LYS A 131 -1.62 -19.22 3.52
N ILE A 132 -0.45 -18.71 3.22
CA ILE A 132 0.52 -18.26 4.22
C ILE A 132 0.26 -16.79 4.60
N SER A 133 0.64 -16.42 5.84
CA SER A 133 0.43 -15.08 6.36
C SER A 133 1.29 -14.03 5.68
N HIS A 134 0.88 -12.75 5.75
CA HIS A 134 1.62 -11.62 5.21
C HIS A 134 3.07 -11.58 5.68
N GLY A 135 3.33 -11.72 6.99
CA GLY A 135 4.69 -11.68 7.53
C GLY A 135 5.59 -12.80 6.99
N VAL A 136 5.04 -13.99 6.73
CA VAL A 136 5.80 -15.08 6.11
C VAL A 136 6.08 -14.77 4.63
N ILE A 137 5.11 -14.18 3.92
CA ILE A 137 5.31 -13.74 2.53
C ILE A 137 6.46 -12.71 2.47
N VAL A 138 6.38 -11.67 3.30
CA VAL A 138 7.38 -10.60 3.38
C VAL A 138 8.76 -11.15 3.73
N ALA A 139 8.86 -12.05 4.73
CA ALA A 139 10.11 -12.66 5.14
C ALA A 139 10.76 -13.48 4.00
N ARG A 140 9.97 -14.24 3.25
CA ARG A 140 10.47 -15.02 2.11
C ARG A 140 10.95 -14.14 0.97
N LEU A 141 10.20 -13.10 0.63
CA LEU A 141 10.57 -12.15 -0.43
C LEU A 141 11.80 -11.31 -0.07
N GLY A 142 11.95 -10.96 1.21
CA GLY A 142 13.08 -10.17 1.69
C GLY A 142 14.37 -10.97 1.86
N SER A 143 14.32 -12.31 1.76
CA SER A 143 15.47 -13.20 1.87
C SER A 143 16.10 -13.57 0.51
N ASP A 144 15.44 -13.25 -0.59
CA ASP A 144 15.91 -13.45 -1.97
C ASP A 144 16.76 -12.25 -2.43
#